data_d16cef3fa23c9ea02c7ed27eba13af39
#
_entry.id   d16cef3fa23c9ea02c7ed27eba13af39
#
_cell.length_a   1.000
_cell.length_b   1.000
_cell.length_c   1.000
_cell.angle_alpha   90.00
_cell.angle_beta   90.00
_cell.angle_gamma   90.00
#
_symmetry.space_group_name_H-M   'P 1'
#
loop_
_entity.id
_entity.type
_entity.pdbx_description
1 polymer ?
#
loop_
_entity_poly.entity_id
_entity_poly.type
_entity_poly.pdbx_seq_one_letter_code
_entity_poly.pdbx_strand_id
1 'polypeptide(L)'
;MRAPVTDLPVVLDRVCVRAGTTTIIDRLSLTLASGAPTVVVGPNGAGKSTLLRLCMGLLVQTEGAITWGGRADVKPTRRAFVFQRPVMLRRTAAANIAYGLTHADYPREKVPARTAELLERVGLSELAMRPARRLSGGEQQRLALARALARDPELLLLDEPTASLDPAATRSVEEIVRAAAQSGIKIVMASHDLGQVRRLAGDVVFMVRGTVREQTPAEDFLKNPSSPEAAAFVRGDLVV
;
A
#
# COMPACT_ATOMS: atom_id res chain seq x y z
N MET A 1 20.19 -22.09 12.87
CA MET A 1 19.27 -21.61 11.78
C MET A 1 19.40 -20.09 11.69
N ARG A 2 19.76 -19.53 10.54
CA ARG A 2 19.67 -18.06 10.33
C ARG A 2 18.17 -17.71 10.23
N ALA A 3 17.73 -16.67 10.96
CA ALA A 3 16.37 -16.15 10.82
C ALA A 3 16.10 -15.82 9.33
N PRO A 4 14.87 -16.06 8.83
CA PRO A 4 14.53 -15.71 7.47
C PRO A 4 14.75 -14.21 7.26
N VAL A 5 15.35 -13.87 6.12
CA VAL A 5 15.61 -12.47 5.76
C VAL A 5 14.26 -11.79 5.55
N THR A 6 13.94 -10.77 6.34
CA THR A 6 12.70 -9.98 6.24
C THR A 6 13.00 -8.54 5.86
N ASP A 7 12.06 -7.87 5.18
CA ASP A 7 12.10 -6.43 4.89
C ASP A 7 11.42 -5.61 6.01
N LEU A 8 10.86 -6.25 7.02
CA LEU A 8 10.24 -5.58 8.18
C LEU A 8 11.16 -5.66 9.41
N PRO A 9 11.16 -4.62 10.27
CA PRO A 9 10.46 -3.35 10.10
C PRO A 9 11.08 -2.48 9.00
N VAL A 10 10.25 -1.64 8.37
CA VAL A 10 10.76 -0.50 7.59
C VAL A 10 10.95 0.66 8.55
N VAL A 11 12.16 1.18 8.65
CA VAL A 11 12.51 2.29 9.54
C VAL A 11 12.97 3.47 8.69
N LEU A 12 12.30 4.61 8.85
CA LEU A 12 12.71 5.89 8.31
C LEU A 12 13.29 6.72 9.48
N ASP A 13 14.50 7.25 9.32
CA ASP A 13 15.17 8.09 10.32
C ASP A 13 15.47 9.46 9.71
N ARG A 14 14.77 10.50 10.17
CA ARG A 14 14.90 11.91 9.77
C ARG A 14 14.96 12.10 8.26
N VAL A 15 14.11 11.38 7.55
CA VAL A 15 14.06 11.37 6.09
C VAL A 15 13.53 12.70 5.57
N CYS A 16 14.25 13.29 4.61
CA CYS A 16 13.78 14.44 3.83
C CYS A 16 13.64 14.07 2.35
N VAL A 17 12.67 14.69 1.69
CA VAL A 17 12.52 14.67 0.23
C VAL A 17 12.26 16.08 -0.26
N ARG A 18 13.11 16.53 -1.17
CA ARG A 18 12.97 17.86 -1.81
C ARG A 18 12.83 17.72 -3.33
N ALA A 19 11.97 18.52 -3.91
CA ALA A 19 11.84 18.69 -5.36
C ALA A 19 12.12 20.18 -5.70
N GLY A 20 13.32 20.45 -6.19
CA GLY A 20 13.81 21.83 -6.33
C GLY A 20 13.82 22.54 -4.98
N THR A 21 13.10 23.66 -4.86
CA THR A 21 12.97 24.42 -3.61
C THR A 21 11.87 23.93 -2.67
N THR A 22 11.02 23.00 -3.13
CA THR A 22 9.87 22.51 -2.35
C THR A 22 10.26 21.30 -1.51
N THR A 23 10.04 21.38 -0.20
CA THR A 23 10.15 20.22 0.71
C THR A 23 8.84 19.45 0.70
N ILE A 24 8.89 18.17 0.31
CA ILE A 24 7.73 17.27 0.24
C ILE A 24 7.63 16.44 1.53
N ILE A 25 8.77 15.95 2.03
CA ILE A 25 8.91 15.26 3.32
C ILE A 25 9.98 16.01 4.12
N ASP A 26 9.68 16.32 5.38
CA ASP A 26 10.57 17.07 6.26
C ASP A 26 10.91 16.29 7.52
N ARG A 27 12.15 15.81 7.62
CA ARG A 27 12.76 15.10 8.75
C ARG A 27 11.84 14.03 9.37
N LEU A 28 11.15 13.29 8.52
CA LEU A 28 10.17 12.29 8.92
C LEU A 28 10.89 11.08 9.54
N SER A 29 10.49 10.73 10.77
CA SER A 29 10.88 9.47 11.43
C SER A 29 9.65 8.62 11.64
N LEU A 30 9.72 7.34 11.23
CA LEU A 30 8.60 6.40 11.28
C LEU A 30 9.12 4.97 11.29
N THR A 31 8.46 4.12 12.08
CA THR A 31 8.70 2.68 12.05
C THR A 31 7.43 1.95 11.65
N LEU A 32 7.52 1.14 10.61
CA LEU A 32 6.45 0.26 10.13
C LEU A 32 6.84 -1.19 10.44
N ALA A 33 6.30 -1.73 11.51
CA ALA A 33 6.52 -3.11 11.94
C ALA A 33 5.53 -4.08 11.27
N SER A 34 5.79 -5.38 11.38
CA SER A 34 4.79 -6.43 11.07
C SER A 34 3.55 -6.29 11.94
N GLY A 35 2.46 -6.96 11.56
CA GLY A 35 1.20 -6.97 12.33
C GLY A 35 0.05 -6.28 11.59
N ALA A 36 -0.85 -5.65 12.34
CA ALA A 36 -2.07 -5.05 11.81
C ALA A 36 -1.84 -4.02 10.68
N PRO A 37 -2.83 -3.81 9.80
CA PRO A 37 -2.73 -2.80 8.75
C PRO A 37 -2.50 -1.39 9.30
N THR A 38 -1.57 -0.65 8.71
CA THR A 38 -1.35 0.78 8.97
C THR A 38 -2.03 1.59 7.88
N VAL A 39 -2.89 2.55 8.27
CA VAL A 39 -3.47 3.49 7.33
C VAL A 39 -2.84 4.87 7.50
N VAL A 40 -2.22 5.37 6.44
CA VAL A 40 -1.63 6.70 6.38
C VAL A 40 -2.71 7.69 5.94
N VAL A 41 -3.09 8.61 6.80
CA VAL A 41 -4.14 9.59 6.54
C VAL A 41 -3.60 11.02 6.60
N GLY A 42 -4.36 11.96 6.05
CA GLY A 42 -4.02 13.38 6.03
C GLY A 42 -4.54 14.07 4.78
N PRO A 43 -4.49 15.40 4.74
CA PRO A 43 -4.99 16.20 3.62
C PRO A 43 -4.25 15.87 2.30
N ASN A 44 -4.81 16.35 1.19
CA ASN A 44 -4.13 16.26 -0.10
C ASN A 44 -2.82 17.06 -0.05
N GLY A 45 -1.77 16.51 -0.64
CA GLY A 45 -0.44 17.14 -0.58
C GLY A 45 0.35 16.88 0.72
N ALA A 46 -0.20 16.16 1.71
CA ALA A 46 0.50 15.85 2.96
C ALA A 46 1.77 14.98 2.80
N GLY A 47 2.02 14.39 1.63
CA GLY A 47 3.18 13.54 1.38
C GLY A 47 2.91 12.03 1.47
N LYS A 48 1.66 11.59 1.62
CA LYS A 48 1.26 10.17 1.78
C LYS A 48 1.84 9.26 0.69
N SER A 49 1.58 9.58 -0.58
CA SER A 49 2.10 8.81 -1.74
C SER A 49 3.63 8.82 -1.79
N THR A 50 4.26 9.92 -1.39
CA THR A 50 5.72 10.04 -1.32
C THR A 50 6.29 9.12 -0.25
N LEU A 51 5.66 9.07 0.94
CA LEU A 51 6.02 8.14 2.02
C LEU A 51 5.93 6.67 1.54
N LEU A 52 4.83 6.30 0.89
CA LEU A 52 4.68 4.93 0.39
C LEU A 52 5.75 4.58 -0.66
N ARG A 53 6.10 5.52 -1.56
CA ARG A 53 7.17 5.31 -2.56
C ARG A 53 8.54 5.17 -1.93
N LEU A 54 8.83 5.93 -0.86
CA LEU A 54 10.05 5.75 -0.06
C LEU A 54 10.10 4.36 0.58
N CYS A 55 9.01 3.92 1.24
CA CYS A 55 8.92 2.59 1.86
C CYS A 55 9.09 1.45 0.85
N MET A 56 8.64 1.65 -0.40
CA MET A 56 8.86 0.69 -1.49
C MET A 56 10.31 0.69 -2.00
N GLY A 57 11.03 1.82 -1.87
CA GLY A 57 12.32 2.06 -2.51
C GLY A 57 12.20 2.52 -3.97
N LEU A 58 11.04 3.10 -4.35
CA LEU A 58 10.81 3.73 -5.66
C LEU A 58 11.28 5.18 -5.71
N LEU A 59 11.57 5.76 -4.56
CA LEU A 59 12.07 7.10 -4.41
C LEU A 59 13.23 7.09 -3.42
N VAL A 60 14.28 7.82 -3.75
CA VAL A 60 15.45 8.01 -2.88
C VAL A 60 15.25 9.30 -2.09
N GLN A 61 15.52 9.28 -0.80
CA GLN A 61 15.51 10.44 0.07
C GLN A 61 16.67 11.39 -0.25
N THR A 62 16.48 12.68 0.02
CA THR A 62 17.56 13.69 -0.10
C THR A 62 18.44 13.73 1.13
N GLU A 63 17.89 13.43 2.32
CA GLU A 63 18.59 13.39 3.61
C GLU A 63 17.96 12.28 4.48
N GLY A 64 18.68 11.85 5.52
CA GLY A 64 18.24 10.79 6.43
C GLY A 64 18.53 9.40 5.91
N ALA A 65 17.95 8.39 6.55
CA ALA A 65 18.18 6.99 6.21
C ALA A 65 16.88 6.20 6.19
N ILE A 66 16.81 5.17 5.32
CA ILE A 66 15.73 4.18 5.30
C ILE A 66 16.38 2.80 5.38
N THR A 67 15.83 1.95 6.25
CA THR A 67 16.26 0.56 6.35
C THR A 67 15.06 -0.38 6.26
N TRP A 68 15.32 -1.57 5.72
CA TRP A 68 14.35 -2.66 5.59
C TRP A 68 14.90 -3.88 6.31
N GLY A 69 14.26 -4.28 7.41
CA GLY A 69 14.79 -5.33 8.29
C GLY A 69 16.21 -5.03 8.79
N GLY A 70 16.49 -3.75 9.11
CA GLY A 70 17.79 -3.26 9.56
C GLY A 70 18.86 -3.13 8.47
N ARG A 71 18.53 -3.31 7.18
CA ARG A 71 19.45 -3.25 6.04
C ARG A 71 19.14 -2.06 5.14
N ALA A 72 20.16 -1.35 4.66
CA ALA A 72 20.06 -0.39 3.58
C ALA A 72 20.15 -1.08 2.21
N ASP A 73 19.75 -0.42 1.14
CA ASP A 73 19.92 -0.85 -0.27
C ASP A 73 19.40 -2.25 -0.61
N VAL A 74 18.25 -2.62 -0.02
CA VAL A 74 17.62 -3.92 -0.25
C VAL A 74 16.74 -3.88 -1.48
N LYS A 75 16.96 -4.79 -2.44
CA LYS A 75 16.07 -4.98 -3.59
C LYS A 75 14.64 -5.27 -3.11
N PRO A 76 13.60 -4.63 -3.69
CA PRO A 76 12.21 -4.76 -3.22
C PRO A 76 11.56 -6.07 -3.70
N THR A 77 12.20 -7.22 -3.44
CA THR A 77 11.69 -8.54 -3.86
C THR A 77 10.51 -8.98 -3.01
N ARG A 78 10.47 -8.58 -1.73
CA ARG A 78 9.44 -8.93 -0.76
C ARG A 78 8.44 -7.81 -0.49
N ARG A 79 8.45 -6.78 -1.32
CA ARG A 79 7.55 -5.62 -1.25
C ARG A 79 6.77 -5.50 -2.54
N ALA A 80 5.50 -5.12 -2.44
CA ALA A 80 4.66 -4.83 -3.60
C ALA A 80 3.94 -3.50 -3.46
N PHE A 81 3.66 -2.85 -4.58
CA PHE A 81 3.02 -1.54 -4.63
C PHE A 81 1.83 -1.57 -5.60
N VAL A 82 0.70 -1.03 -5.15
CA VAL A 82 -0.48 -0.79 -6.00
C VAL A 82 -0.74 0.70 -6.04
N PHE A 83 -0.69 1.25 -7.24
CA PHE A 83 -0.92 2.67 -7.50
C PHE A 83 -2.42 2.99 -7.48
N GLN A 84 -2.77 4.23 -7.18
CA GLN A 84 -4.14 4.76 -7.26
C GLN A 84 -4.78 4.50 -8.63
N ARG A 85 -4.00 4.67 -9.72
CA ARG A 85 -4.40 4.31 -11.08
C ARG A 85 -3.48 3.21 -11.59
N PRO A 86 -3.91 1.94 -11.53
CA PRO A 86 -3.06 0.83 -11.92
C PRO A 86 -2.85 0.78 -13.43
N VAL A 87 -1.60 0.55 -13.84
CA VAL A 87 -1.27 0.35 -15.25
C VAL A 87 -1.55 -1.09 -15.66
N MET A 88 -2.41 -1.26 -16.68
CA MET A 88 -2.72 -2.56 -17.26
C MET A 88 -1.84 -2.82 -18.51
N LEU A 89 -1.18 -3.98 -18.53
CA LEU A 89 -0.48 -4.45 -19.72
C LEU A 89 -1.48 -4.73 -20.84
N ARG A 90 -1.05 -4.59 -22.11
CA ARG A 90 -1.86 -4.93 -23.30
C ARG A 90 -2.00 -6.45 -23.48
N ARG A 91 -2.53 -7.11 -22.47
CA ARG A 91 -2.70 -8.57 -22.37
C ARG A 91 -4.02 -8.88 -21.69
N THR A 92 -4.42 -10.15 -21.63
CA THR A 92 -5.57 -10.61 -20.86
C THR A 92 -5.36 -10.44 -19.36
N ALA A 93 -6.42 -10.56 -18.56
CA ALA A 93 -6.31 -10.53 -17.09
C ALA A 93 -5.37 -11.62 -16.58
N ALA A 94 -5.54 -12.86 -17.03
CA ALA A 94 -4.65 -13.97 -16.68
C ALA A 94 -3.19 -13.70 -17.06
N ALA A 95 -2.94 -13.19 -18.27
CA ALA A 95 -1.59 -12.88 -18.71
C ALA A 95 -0.94 -11.69 -17.96
N ASN A 96 -1.71 -10.79 -17.35
CA ASN A 96 -1.20 -9.76 -16.45
C ASN A 96 -0.67 -10.38 -15.14
N ILE A 97 -1.36 -11.36 -14.58
CA ILE A 97 -0.92 -12.06 -13.36
C ILE A 97 0.29 -12.95 -13.67
N ALA A 98 0.22 -13.75 -14.74
CA ALA A 98 1.33 -14.61 -15.17
C ALA A 98 2.62 -13.81 -15.40
N TYR A 99 2.52 -12.59 -15.94
CA TYR A 99 3.65 -11.66 -16.04
C TYR A 99 4.26 -11.33 -14.68
N GLY A 100 3.42 -11.05 -13.68
CA GLY A 100 3.87 -10.78 -12.31
C GLY A 100 4.61 -11.96 -11.69
N LEU A 101 4.09 -13.18 -11.88
CA LEU A 101 4.70 -14.43 -11.41
C LEU A 101 6.06 -14.68 -12.06
N THR A 102 6.16 -14.52 -13.40
CA THR A 102 7.40 -14.71 -14.13
C THR A 102 8.51 -13.75 -13.66
N HIS A 103 8.15 -12.51 -13.27
CA HIS A 103 9.11 -11.51 -12.76
C HIS A 103 9.39 -11.65 -11.25
N ALA A 104 8.72 -12.59 -10.58
CA ALA A 104 8.97 -12.98 -9.21
C ALA A 104 9.77 -14.31 -9.13
N ASP A 105 10.36 -14.76 -10.24
CA ASP A 105 11.09 -16.03 -10.35
C ASP A 105 10.25 -17.26 -9.93
N TYR A 106 8.93 -17.18 -10.13
CA TYR A 106 8.01 -18.28 -9.79
C TYR A 106 8.21 -19.46 -10.76
N PRO A 107 8.18 -20.73 -10.28
CA PRO A 107 8.38 -21.90 -11.13
C PRO A 107 7.41 -21.92 -12.32
N ARG A 108 7.95 -22.02 -13.54
CA ARG A 108 7.17 -21.87 -14.78
C ARG A 108 6.02 -22.86 -14.90
N GLU A 109 6.24 -24.09 -14.46
CA GLU A 109 5.26 -25.16 -14.48
C GLU A 109 4.08 -24.91 -13.54
N LYS A 110 4.25 -24.08 -12.50
CA LYS A 110 3.21 -23.72 -11.52
C LYS A 110 2.48 -22.42 -11.85
N VAL A 111 2.97 -21.65 -12.84
CA VAL A 111 2.37 -20.34 -13.21
C VAL A 111 0.90 -20.47 -13.59
N PRO A 112 0.43 -21.46 -14.39
CA PRO A 112 -0.98 -21.57 -14.75
C PRO A 112 -1.89 -21.77 -13.54
N ALA A 113 -1.55 -22.71 -12.65
CA ALA A 113 -2.33 -23.01 -11.44
C ALA A 113 -2.38 -21.80 -10.49
N ARG A 114 -1.23 -21.16 -10.25
CA ARG A 114 -1.17 -19.98 -9.38
C ARG A 114 -1.92 -18.78 -9.98
N THR A 115 -1.92 -18.64 -11.31
CA THR A 115 -2.70 -17.60 -12.00
C THR A 115 -4.20 -17.80 -11.78
N ALA A 116 -4.69 -19.04 -11.89
CA ALA A 116 -6.10 -19.37 -11.66
C ALA A 116 -6.50 -19.11 -10.21
N GLU A 117 -5.70 -19.53 -9.24
CA GLU A 117 -5.91 -19.25 -7.81
C GLU A 117 -5.99 -17.74 -7.50
N LEU A 118 -5.07 -16.95 -8.06
CA LEU A 118 -5.07 -15.51 -7.85
C LEU A 118 -6.26 -14.81 -8.50
N LEU A 119 -6.72 -15.28 -9.68
CA LEU A 119 -7.95 -14.80 -10.31
C LEU A 119 -9.17 -15.09 -9.45
N GLU A 120 -9.28 -16.30 -8.91
CA GLU A 120 -10.34 -16.70 -8.00
C GLU A 120 -10.33 -15.83 -6.73
N ARG A 121 -9.18 -15.68 -6.10
CA ARG A 121 -8.98 -14.85 -4.89
C ARG A 121 -9.48 -13.41 -5.04
N VAL A 122 -9.40 -12.86 -6.25
CA VAL A 122 -9.87 -11.49 -6.53
C VAL A 122 -11.20 -11.43 -7.28
N GLY A 123 -11.89 -12.56 -7.46
CA GLY A 123 -13.18 -12.67 -8.13
C GLY A 123 -13.15 -12.25 -9.60
N LEU A 124 -12.13 -12.70 -10.35
CA LEU A 124 -11.95 -12.40 -11.77
C LEU A 124 -11.82 -13.66 -12.65
N SER A 125 -12.18 -14.85 -12.16
CA SER A 125 -12.06 -16.11 -12.89
C SER A 125 -12.76 -16.08 -14.25
N GLU A 126 -14.01 -15.61 -14.31
CA GLU A 126 -14.81 -15.50 -15.53
C GLU A 126 -14.25 -14.45 -16.53
N LEU A 127 -13.38 -13.57 -16.06
CA LEU A 127 -12.77 -12.51 -16.84
C LEU A 127 -11.31 -12.80 -17.22
N ALA A 128 -10.83 -14.02 -16.96
CA ALA A 128 -9.44 -14.43 -17.15
C ALA A 128 -8.90 -14.09 -18.56
N MET A 129 -9.70 -14.34 -19.59
CA MET A 129 -9.33 -14.12 -20.99
C MET A 129 -9.68 -12.73 -21.51
N ARG A 130 -10.35 -11.90 -20.69
CA ARG A 130 -10.72 -10.55 -21.10
C ARG A 130 -9.47 -9.65 -21.19
N PRO A 131 -9.33 -8.80 -22.24
CA PRO A 131 -8.26 -7.81 -22.28
C PRO A 131 -8.29 -6.91 -21.05
N ALA A 132 -7.19 -6.85 -20.28
CA ALA A 132 -7.15 -6.17 -18.99
C ALA A 132 -7.54 -4.68 -19.05
N ARG A 133 -7.27 -4.02 -20.18
CA ARG A 133 -7.66 -2.62 -20.43
C ARG A 133 -9.15 -2.41 -20.64
N ARG A 134 -9.92 -3.47 -20.89
CA ARG A 134 -11.39 -3.44 -21.05
C ARG A 134 -12.14 -3.81 -19.77
N LEU A 135 -11.43 -4.06 -18.70
CA LEU A 135 -11.99 -4.23 -17.36
C LEU A 135 -12.46 -2.88 -16.83
N SER A 136 -13.51 -2.88 -16.00
CA SER A 136 -13.95 -1.71 -15.23
C SER A 136 -12.86 -1.25 -14.26
N GLY A 137 -12.98 -0.04 -13.70
CA GLY A 137 -11.99 0.50 -12.74
C GLY A 137 -11.79 -0.42 -11.54
N GLY A 138 -12.88 -0.93 -10.96
CA GLY A 138 -12.81 -1.86 -9.82
C GLY A 138 -12.19 -3.21 -10.19
N GLU A 139 -12.51 -3.77 -11.37
CA GLU A 139 -11.88 -4.99 -11.88
C GLU A 139 -10.38 -4.79 -12.14
N GLN A 140 -9.98 -3.64 -12.69
CA GLN A 140 -8.56 -3.30 -12.89
C GLN A 140 -7.82 -3.19 -11.54
N GLN A 141 -8.45 -2.60 -10.54
CA GLN A 141 -7.87 -2.49 -9.20
C GLN A 141 -7.70 -3.87 -8.55
N ARG A 142 -8.69 -4.74 -8.65
CA ARG A 142 -8.61 -6.13 -8.17
C ARG A 142 -7.53 -6.91 -8.92
N LEU A 143 -7.41 -6.73 -10.25
CA LEU A 143 -6.33 -7.33 -11.04
C LEU A 143 -4.94 -6.81 -10.62
N ALA A 144 -4.81 -5.53 -10.30
CA ALA A 144 -3.56 -4.97 -9.79
C ALA A 144 -3.17 -5.57 -8.44
N LEU A 145 -4.14 -5.78 -7.54
CA LEU A 145 -3.93 -6.50 -6.28
C LEU A 145 -3.48 -7.94 -6.51
N ALA A 146 -4.15 -8.70 -7.41
CA ALA A 146 -3.74 -10.07 -7.75
C ALA A 146 -2.29 -10.11 -8.26
N ARG A 147 -1.91 -9.15 -9.13
CA ARG A 147 -0.54 -9.03 -9.65
C ARG A 147 0.47 -8.67 -8.57
N ALA A 148 0.11 -7.84 -7.60
CA ALA A 148 0.94 -7.51 -6.46
C ALA A 148 1.14 -8.73 -5.53
N LEU A 149 0.06 -9.46 -5.25
CA LEU A 149 0.06 -10.68 -4.43
C LEU A 149 0.79 -11.86 -5.11
N ALA A 150 0.94 -11.84 -6.44
CA ALA A 150 1.71 -12.86 -7.18
C ALA A 150 3.19 -12.93 -6.75
N ARG A 151 3.70 -11.88 -6.11
CA ARG A 151 5.08 -11.81 -5.61
C ARG A 151 5.25 -12.37 -4.20
N ASP A 152 4.19 -12.87 -3.57
CA ASP A 152 4.16 -13.30 -2.17
C ASP A 152 4.85 -12.27 -1.23
N PRO A 153 4.39 -10.99 -1.25
CA PRO A 153 5.06 -9.92 -0.53
C PRO A 153 4.89 -10.05 0.99
N GLU A 154 5.88 -9.60 1.76
CA GLU A 154 5.75 -9.36 3.20
C GLU A 154 5.11 -8.00 3.49
N LEU A 155 5.31 -7.04 2.58
CA LEU A 155 4.78 -5.68 2.67
C LEU A 155 4.03 -5.31 1.40
N LEU A 156 2.76 -4.97 1.54
CA LEU A 156 1.90 -4.46 0.46
C LEU A 156 1.55 -3.00 0.72
N LEU A 157 2.00 -2.15 -0.18
CA LEU A 157 1.81 -0.70 -0.15
C LEU A 157 0.71 -0.31 -1.14
N LEU A 158 -0.32 0.39 -0.66
CA LEU A 158 -1.53 0.73 -1.41
C LEU A 158 -1.73 2.26 -1.42
N ASP A 159 -1.58 2.88 -2.57
CA ASP A 159 -1.74 4.33 -2.72
C ASP A 159 -3.18 4.64 -3.15
N GLU A 160 -4.05 5.00 -2.20
CA GLU A 160 -5.47 5.32 -2.39
C GLU A 160 -6.22 4.32 -3.31
N PRO A 161 -6.23 3.01 -3.02
CA PRO A 161 -6.64 1.97 -3.96
C PRO A 161 -8.12 2.00 -4.34
N THR A 162 -8.93 2.82 -3.69
CA THR A 162 -10.39 2.88 -3.87
C THR A 162 -10.92 4.27 -4.20
N ALA A 163 -10.05 5.28 -4.33
CA ALA A 163 -10.45 6.69 -4.46
C ALA A 163 -11.38 7.03 -5.64
N SER A 164 -11.45 6.16 -6.65
CA SER A 164 -12.29 6.39 -7.85
C SER A 164 -13.27 5.23 -8.10
N LEU A 165 -13.59 4.46 -7.05
CA LEU A 165 -14.46 3.29 -7.14
C LEU A 165 -15.82 3.56 -6.54
N ASP A 166 -16.84 2.87 -7.09
CA ASP A 166 -18.15 2.81 -6.47
C ASP A 166 -18.12 2.02 -5.14
N PRO A 167 -19.17 2.13 -4.30
CA PRO A 167 -19.18 1.46 -3.00
C PRO A 167 -19.06 -0.08 -3.06
N ALA A 168 -19.60 -0.72 -4.10
CA ALA A 168 -19.52 -2.18 -4.24
C ALA A 168 -18.09 -2.62 -4.60
N ALA A 169 -17.46 -1.95 -5.56
CA ALA A 169 -16.07 -2.18 -5.93
C ALA A 169 -15.10 -1.87 -4.77
N THR A 170 -15.37 -0.79 -4.01
CA THR A 170 -14.60 -0.45 -2.79
C THR A 170 -14.65 -1.58 -1.79
N ARG A 171 -15.83 -2.12 -1.48
CA ARG A 171 -15.99 -3.26 -0.56
C ARG A 171 -15.20 -4.47 -1.02
N SER A 172 -15.29 -4.84 -2.31
CA SER A 172 -14.55 -5.97 -2.87
C SER A 172 -13.03 -5.80 -2.74
N VAL A 173 -12.50 -4.60 -2.97
CA VAL A 173 -11.08 -4.28 -2.77
C VAL A 173 -10.69 -4.40 -1.29
N GLU A 174 -11.50 -3.86 -0.38
CA GLU A 174 -11.27 -3.93 1.07
C GLU A 174 -11.27 -5.38 1.60
N GLU A 175 -12.12 -6.24 1.06
CA GLU A 175 -12.16 -7.68 1.40
C GLU A 175 -10.86 -8.38 0.99
N ILE A 176 -10.33 -8.10 -0.21
CA ILE A 176 -9.04 -8.63 -0.66
C ILE A 176 -7.89 -8.14 0.24
N VAL A 177 -7.89 -6.85 0.59
CA VAL A 177 -6.87 -6.25 1.47
C VAL A 177 -6.93 -6.89 2.87
N ARG A 178 -8.13 -7.08 3.42
CA ARG A 178 -8.33 -7.74 4.72
C ARG A 178 -7.84 -9.19 4.70
N ALA A 179 -8.18 -9.95 3.66
CA ALA A 179 -7.71 -11.33 3.49
C ALA A 179 -6.18 -11.40 3.37
N ALA A 180 -5.55 -10.45 2.68
CA ALA A 180 -4.09 -10.35 2.60
C ALA A 180 -3.46 -10.07 3.97
N ALA A 181 -4.03 -9.14 4.75
CA ALA A 181 -3.57 -8.86 6.12
C ALA A 181 -3.70 -10.08 7.04
N GLN A 182 -4.83 -10.79 6.96
CA GLN A 182 -5.06 -12.02 7.73
C GLN A 182 -4.08 -13.16 7.35
N SER A 183 -3.57 -13.17 6.12
CA SER A 183 -2.52 -14.11 5.71
C SER A 183 -1.10 -13.71 6.16
N GLY A 184 -0.96 -12.66 6.97
CA GLY A 184 0.31 -12.22 7.57
C GLY A 184 1.06 -11.16 6.75
N ILE A 185 0.49 -10.65 5.65
CA ILE A 185 1.10 -9.57 4.87
C ILE A 185 0.90 -8.25 5.61
N LYS A 186 1.98 -7.52 5.87
CA LYS A 186 1.86 -6.15 6.39
C LYS A 186 1.27 -5.26 5.31
N ILE A 187 0.15 -4.60 5.62
CA ILE A 187 -0.50 -3.62 4.75
C ILE A 187 -0.13 -2.21 5.23
N VAL A 188 0.27 -1.35 4.30
CA VAL A 188 0.37 0.09 4.53
C VAL A 188 -0.40 0.79 3.41
N MET A 189 -1.47 1.48 3.76
CA MET A 189 -2.41 2.06 2.81
C MET A 189 -2.55 3.56 3.03
N ALA A 190 -2.36 4.36 1.99
CA ALA A 190 -2.77 5.76 2.00
C ALA A 190 -4.28 5.86 1.75
N SER A 191 -4.98 6.67 2.54
CA SER A 191 -6.39 6.97 2.36
C SER A 191 -6.72 8.36 2.92
N HIS A 192 -7.80 8.95 2.41
CA HIS A 192 -8.44 10.12 2.99
C HIS A 192 -9.85 9.79 3.55
N ASP A 193 -10.27 8.53 3.46
CA ASP A 193 -11.59 8.04 3.92
C ASP A 193 -11.50 7.48 5.35
N LEU A 194 -12.08 8.19 6.31
CA LEU A 194 -12.17 7.74 7.71
C LEU A 194 -13.03 6.47 7.86
N GLY A 195 -13.96 6.21 6.95
CA GLY A 195 -14.69 4.95 6.90
C GLY A 195 -13.76 3.76 6.65
N GLN A 196 -12.78 3.90 5.77
CA GLN A 196 -11.76 2.88 5.54
C GLN A 196 -10.86 2.68 6.75
N VAL A 197 -10.49 3.77 7.44
CA VAL A 197 -9.73 3.67 8.70
C VAL A 197 -10.48 2.77 9.69
N ARG A 198 -11.78 3.01 9.92
CA ARG A 198 -12.61 2.19 10.82
C ARG A 198 -12.68 0.72 10.43
N ARG A 199 -12.71 0.43 9.11
CA ARG A 199 -12.91 -0.94 8.61
C ARG A 199 -11.62 -1.75 8.52
N LEU A 200 -10.46 -1.10 8.31
CA LEU A 200 -9.22 -1.77 7.93
C LEU A 200 -8.04 -1.49 8.85
N ALA A 201 -7.95 -0.31 9.46
CA ALA A 201 -6.76 0.08 10.20
C ALA A 201 -6.66 -0.61 11.57
N GLY A 202 -5.47 -1.12 11.89
CA GLY A 202 -5.07 -1.40 13.26
C GLY A 202 -4.40 -0.18 13.88
N ASP A 203 -3.54 0.49 13.10
CA ASP A 203 -2.90 1.74 13.49
C ASP A 203 -3.00 2.80 12.38
N VAL A 204 -2.90 4.05 12.76
CA VAL A 204 -2.98 5.23 11.90
C VAL A 204 -1.69 6.02 11.98
N VAL A 205 -1.21 6.47 10.83
CA VAL A 205 -0.16 7.49 10.71
C VAL A 205 -0.81 8.74 10.11
N PHE A 206 -0.96 9.78 10.92
CA PHE A 206 -1.51 11.06 10.46
C PHE A 206 -0.40 11.99 9.99
N MET A 207 -0.51 12.46 8.74
CA MET A 207 0.48 13.32 8.10
C MET A 207 -0.09 14.68 7.72
N VAL A 208 0.70 15.72 7.98
CA VAL A 208 0.43 17.09 7.53
C VAL A 208 1.74 17.71 7.03
N ARG A 209 1.72 18.32 5.84
CA ARG A 209 2.86 19.06 5.27
C ARG A 209 4.20 18.31 5.36
N GLY A 210 4.20 17.04 4.95
CA GLY A 210 5.41 16.20 4.88
C GLY A 210 5.94 15.69 6.22
N THR A 211 5.20 15.89 7.31
CA THR A 211 5.59 15.42 8.66
C THR A 211 4.54 14.46 9.22
N VAL A 212 4.98 13.49 10.02
CA VAL A 212 4.08 12.68 10.86
C VAL A 212 3.74 13.51 12.10
N ARG A 213 2.44 13.74 12.31
CA ARG A 213 1.92 14.44 13.50
C ARG A 213 1.52 13.47 14.59
N GLU A 214 1.03 12.29 14.19
CA GLU A 214 0.53 11.30 15.12
C GLU A 214 0.70 9.90 14.54
N GLN A 215 1.12 8.95 15.37
CA GLN A 215 1.06 7.51 15.10
C GLN A 215 0.43 6.84 16.31
N THR A 216 -0.75 6.24 16.11
CA THR A 216 -1.57 5.74 17.23
C THR A 216 -2.51 4.63 16.75
N PRO A 217 -3.05 3.78 17.64
CA PRO A 217 -4.12 2.84 17.29
C PRO A 217 -5.29 3.54 16.62
N ALA A 218 -5.92 2.88 15.65
CA ALA A 218 -7.00 3.49 14.87
C ALA A 218 -8.20 3.93 15.73
N GLU A 219 -8.50 3.19 16.79
CA GLU A 219 -9.58 3.51 17.73
C GLU A 219 -9.30 4.83 18.47
N ASP A 220 -8.07 5.01 18.93
CA ASP A 220 -7.64 6.22 19.65
C ASP A 220 -7.65 7.42 18.72
N PHE A 221 -7.12 7.27 17.48
CA PHE A 221 -7.15 8.32 16.47
C PHE A 221 -8.57 8.82 16.17
N LEU A 222 -9.53 7.90 16.07
CA LEU A 222 -10.91 8.23 15.72
C LEU A 222 -11.71 8.82 16.87
N LYS A 223 -11.36 8.48 18.15
CA LYS A 223 -12.09 8.93 19.35
C LYS A 223 -11.44 10.13 20.02
N ASN A 224 -10.12 10.10 20.17
CA ASN A 224 -9.34 11.06 20.93
C ASN A 224 -8.04 11.42 20.22
N PRO A 225 -8.08 12.07 19.01
CA PRO A 225 -6.89 12.48 18.31
C PRO A 225 -6.04 13.43 19.17
N SER A 226 -4.72 13.22 19.17
CA SER A 226 -3.80 13.91 20.11
C SER A 226 -3.42 15.31 19.65
N SER A 227 -3.54 15.63 18.34
CA SER A 227 -3.22 16.93 17.80
C SER A 227 -4.46 17.72 17.35
N PRO A 228 -4.44 19.06 17.43
CA PRO A 228 -5.55 19.89 16.93
C PRO A 228 -5.83 19.65 15.45
N GLU A 229 -4.78 19.42 14.63
CA GLU A 229 -4.92 19.11 13.20
C GLU A 229 -5.58 17.74 12.98
N ALA A 230 -5.24 16.72 13.78
CA ALA A 230 -5.89 15.42 13.72
C ALA A 230 -7.37 15.52 14.13
N ALA A 231 -7.67 16.29 15.19
CA ALA A 231 -9.04 16.52 15.63
C ALA A 231 -9.88 17.23 14.55
N ALA A 232 -9.31 18.23 13.88
CA ALA A 232 -9.95 18.91 12.76
C ALA A 232 -10.19 17.95 11.60
N PHE A 233 -9.19 17.12 11.24
CA PHE A 233 -9.30 16.15 10.18
C PHE A 233 -10.40 15.10 10.46
N VAL A 234 -10.48 14.59 11.69
CA VAL A 234 -11.51 13.60 12.09
C VAL A 234 -12.92 14.21 12.05
N ARG A 235 -13.08 15.50 12.33
CA ARG A 235 -14.37 16.21 12.19
C ARG A 235 -14.74 16.55 10.75
N GLY A 236 -13.80 16.41 9.79
CA GLY A 236 -13.98 16.81 8.40
C GLY A 236 -13.72 18.30 8.16
N ASP A 237 -13.08 18.99 9.09
CA ASP A 237 -12.66 20.40 8.95
C ASP A 237 -11.46 20.51 8.00
N LEU A 238 -11.27 21.70 7.41
CA LEU A 238 -10.09 21.99 6.60
C LEU A 238 -8.82 22.00 7.47
N VAL A 239 -7.89 21.12 7.15
CA VAL A 239 -6.53 21.13 7.72
C VAL A 239 -5.61 21.82 6.71
N VAL A 240 -5.16 23.02 7.05
CA VAL A 240 -4.30 23.87 6.20
C VAL A 240 -2.83 23.73 6.59
#